data_56d754c5ca821afe5ced40360b7af9c1
#
_entry.id   56d754c5ca821afe5ced40360b7af9c1
#
_cell.length_a   1.000
_cell.length_b   1.000
_cell.length_c   1.000
_cell.angle_alpha   90.00
_cell.angle_beta   90.00
_cell.angle_gamma   90.00
#
_symmetry.space_group_name_H-M   'P 1'
#
loop_
_entity.id
_entity.type
_entity.pdbx_description
1 polymer ?
#
loop_
_entity_poly.entity_id
_entity_poly.type
_entity_poly.pdbx_seq_one_letter_code
_entity_poly.pdbx_strand_id
1 'polypeptide(L)'
;MRKNKSAEVEASTLTDHVFEKEFTNLLDERFTNYAFAVMEDRALPDARDGLKPSQRRTLVAMNDLSLRSSGKTKKCAKICGDVSGNYHPHGEAVVYPTLVRMAQDWSLRYPLISPQGNFGSPAPEDKPAAMR
;
A
#
# COMPACT_ATOMS: atom_id res chain seq x y z
N MET A 1 -48.75 34.89 -23.02
CA MET A 1 -48.71 33.45 -23.37
C MET A 1 -47.28 33.10 -23.79
N ARG A 2 -46.52 32.51 -22.89
CA ARG A 2 -45.17 31.99 -23.14
C ARG A 2 -45.29 30.47 -23.34
N LYS A 3 -44.96 29.98 -24.55
CA LYS A 3 -44.90 28.56 -24.88
C LYS A 3 -43.66 27.97 -24.26
N ASN A 4 -43.84 27.02 -23.32
CA ASN A 4 -42.77 26.13 -22.84
C ASN A 4 -42.39 25.19 -23.99
N LYS A 5 -41.15 25.30 -24.46
CA LYS A 5 -40.49 24.26 -25.23
C LYS A 5 -39.92 23.26 -24.24
N SER A 6 -40.58 22.13 -24.12
CA SER A 6 -40.01 20.93 -23.50
C SER A 6 -38.85 20.46 -24.35
N ALA A 7 -37.64 20.56 -23.79
CA ALA A 7 -36.44 19.94 -24.37
C ALA A 7 -36.60 18.42 -24.17
N GLU A 8 -36.84 17.71 -25.27
CA GLU A 8 -36.68 16.25 -25.32
C GLU A 8 -35.18 15.96 -25.12
N VAL A 9 -34.85 15.40 -23.96
CA VAL A 9 -33.55 14.81 -23.71
C VAL A 9 -33.52 13.52 -24.52
N GLU A 10 -32.82 13.55 -25.64
CA GLU A 10 -32.47 12.32 -26.37
C GLU A 10 -31.65 11.44 -25.42
N ALA A 11 -32.24 10.36 -24.94
CA ALA A 11 -31.53 9.29 -24.28
C ALA A 11 -30.60 8.68 -25.32
N SER A 12 -29.30 9.07 -25.28
CA SER A 12 -28.27 8.37 -26.01
C SER A 12 -28.27 6.92 -25.53
N THR A 13 -28.79 6.02 -26.35
CA THR A 13 -28.63 4.59 -26.17
C THR A 13 -27.14 4.31 -26.17
N LEU A 14 -26.56 4.10 -24.98
CA LEU A 14 -25.24 3.49 -24.84
C LEU A 14 -25.37 2.09 -25.46
N THR A 15 -24.99 1.97 -26.70
CA THR A 15 -24.79 0.66 -27.30
C THR A 15 -23.61 0.04 -26.61
N ASP A 16 -23.86 -0.83 -25.64
CA ASP A 16 -22.85 -1.66 -25.02
C ASP A 16 -22.20 -2.49 -26.13
N HIS A 17 -21.02 -2.10 -26.55
CA HIS A 17 -20.24 -2.88 -27.50
C HIS A 17 -19.71 -4.11 -26.76
N VAL A 18 -20.41 -5.23 -26.91
CA VAL A 18 -19.94 -6.53 -26.42
C VAL A 18 -18.91 -7.08 -27.40
N PHE A 19 -17.69 -7.25 -26.94
CA PHE A 19 -16.64 -7.88 -27.71
C PHE A 19 -16.44 -9.33 -27.25
N GLU A 20 -16.57 -10.28 -28.15
CA GLU A 20 -16.19 -11.65 -27.87
C GLU A 20 -14.66 -11.77 -27.93
N LYS A 21 -14.07 -12.26 -26.83
CA LYS A 21 -12.66 -12.57 -26.74
C LYS A 21 -12.48 -14.00 -26.22
N GLU A 22 -11.52 -14.69 -26.74
CA GLU A 22 -11.13 -16.00 -26.21
C GLU A 22 -10.61 -15.85 -24.78
N PHE A 23 -11.12 -16.68 -23.87
CA PHE A 23 -10.82 -16.60 -22.42
C PHE A 23 -9.32 -16.75 -22.14
N THR A 24 -8.64 -17.67 -22.83
CA THR A 24 -7.20 -17.91 -22.66
C THR A 24 -6.38 -16.67 -23.01
N ASN A 25 -6.66 -16.03 -24.14
CA ASN A 25 -5.97 -14.82 -24.56
C ASN A 25 -6.21 -13.65 -23.60
N LEU A 26 -7.45 -13.52 -23.10
CA LEU A 26 -7.78 -12.50 -22.11
C LEU A 26 -7.07 -12.75 -20.77
N LEU A 27 -7.01 -14.01 -20.33
CA LEU A 27 -6.32 -14.40 -19.11
C LEU A 27 -4.83 -14.10 -19.19
N ASP A 28 -4.17 -14.49 -20.29
CA ASP A 28 -2.75 -14.27 -20.49
C ASP A 28 -2.40 -12.77 -20.51
N GLU A 29 -3.20 -11.97 -21.23
CA GLU A 29 -3.03 -10.51 -21.26
C GLU A 29 -3.16 -9.90 -19.85
N ARG A 30 -4.21 -10.26 -19.12
CA ARG A 30 -4.49 -9.72 -17.78
C ARG A 30 -3.48 -10.19 -16.75
N PHE A 31 -3.11 -11.47 -16.79
CA PHE A 31 -2.11 -12.04 -15.89
C PHE A 31 -0.73 -11.42 -16.11
N THR A 32 -0.33 -11.24 -17.36
CA THR A 32 0.95 -10.61 -17.71
C THR A 32 1.00 -9.17 -17.19
N ASN A 33 -0.03 -8.37 -17.46
CA ASN A 33 -0.10 -6.99 -16.97
C ASN A 33 -0.08 -6.92 -15.43
N TYR A 34 -0.79 -7.82 -14.75
CA TYR A 34 -0.77 -7.92 -13.30
C TYR A 34 0.62 -8.31 -12.77
N ALA A 35 1.28 -9.28 -13.40
CA ALA A 35 2.61 -9.72 -13.00
C ALA A 35 3.65 -8.59 -13.13
N PHE A 36 3.62 -7.82 -14.20
CA PHE A 36 4.48 -6.65 -14.37
C PHE A 36 4.21 -5.60 -13.30
N ALA A 37 2.95 -5.25 -13.05
CA ALA A 37 2.60 -4.28 -12.00
C ALA A 37 3.06 -4.74 -10.62
N VAL A 38 2.93 -6.03 -10.29
CA VAL A 38 3.41 -6.57 -9.00
C VAL A 38 4.93 -6.52 -8.91
N MET A 39 5.66 -6.80 -10.00
CA MET A 39 7.12 -6.71 -9.98
C MET A 39 7.59 -5.27 -9.78
N GLU A 40 7.08 -4.32 -10.55
CA GLU A 40 7.51 -2.92 -10.50
C GLU A 40 7.08 -2.20 -9.22
N ASP A 41 5.81 -2.32 -8.85
CA ASP A 41 5.21 -1.49 -7.79
C ASP A 41 5.20 -2.14 -6.41
N ARG A 42 5.58 -3.41 -6.30
CA ARG A 42 5.47 -4.14 -5.02
C ARG A 42 6.66 -5.01 -4.66
N ALA A 43 7.13 -5.84 -5.58
CA ALA A 43 8.04 -6.93 -5.23
C ALA A 43 9.50 -6.53 -5.26
N LEU A 44 9.93 -5.77 -6.27
CA LEU A 44 11.33 -5.46 -6.46
C LEU A 44 11.78 -4.30 -5.56
N PRO A 45 12.90 -4.47 -4.85
CA PRO A 45 13.55 -3.37 -4.13
C PRO A 45 14.26 -2.44 -5.11
N ASP A 46 14.34 -1.16 -4.76
CA ASP A 46 15.10 -0.17 -5.52
C ASP A 46 16.61 -0.47 -5.45
N ALA A 47 17.27 -0.49 -6.60
CA ALA A 47 18.71 -0.80 -6.68
C ALA A 47 19.61 0.20 -5.93
N ARG A 48 19.13 1.42 -5.67
CA ARG A 48 19.88 2.50 -5.01
C ARG A 48 19.96 2.32 -3.50
N ASP A 49 18.87 1.88 -2.86
CA ASP A 49 18.75 1.83 -1.40
C ASP A 49 18.12 0.53 -0.85
N GLY A 50 17.71 -0.36 -1.72
CA GLY A 50 17.13 -1.65 -1.34
C GLY A 50 15.70 -1.57 -0.79
N LEU A 51 15.04 -0.41 -0.85
CA LEU A 51 13.70 -0.24 -0.32
C LEU A 51 12.64 -0.71 -1.32
N LYS A 52 11.67 -1.46 -0.82
CA LYS A 52 10.42 -1.72 -1.55
C LYS A 52 9.48 -0.51 -1.45
N PRO A 53 8.54 -0.32 -2.40
CA PRO A 53 7.65 0.83 -2.39
C PRO A 53 6.87 1.02 -1.08
N SER A 54 6.39 -0.05 -0.46
CA SER A 54 5.67 0.01 0.82
C SER A 54 6.55 0.50 1.98
N GLN A 55 7.82 0.06 2.00
CA GLN A 55 8.80 0.50 3.01
C GLN A 55 9.12 1.99 2.84
N ARG A 56 9.33 2.44 1.60
CA ARG A 56 9.57 3.85 1.28
C ARG A 56 8.41 4.73 1.71
N ARG A 57 7.18 4.35 1.40
CA ARG A 57 5.97 5.08 1.82
C ARG A 57 5.87 5.20 3.34
N THR A 58 6.21 4.13 4.06
CA THR A 58 6.25 4.13 5.53
C THR A 58 7.28 5.13 6.06
N LEU A 59 8.50 5.12 5.51
CA LEU A 59 9.55 6.06 5.94
C LEU A 59 9.22 7.51 5.60
N VAL A 60 8.59 7.78 4.45
CA VAL A 60 8.12 9.12 4.09
C VAL A 60 7.09 9.61 5.10
N ALA A 61 6.05 8.82 5.40
CA ALA A 61 5.05 9.19 6.40
C ALA A 61 5.67 9.44 7.79
N MET A 62 6.66 8.63 8.19
CA MET A 62 7.39 8.85 9.44
C MET A 62 8.19 10.16 9.42
N ASN A 63 8.79 10.51 8.30
CA ASN A 63 9.48 11.78 8.14
C ASN A 63 8.52 12.98 8.23
N ASP A 64 7.34 12.89 7.62
CA ASP A 64 6.30 13.93 7.68
C ASP A 64 5.75 14.10 9.10
N LEU A 65 5.69 13.02 9.86
CA LEU A 65 5.40 13.06 11.29
C LEU A 65 6.56 13.60 12.15
N SER A 66 7.67 14.02 11.52
CA SER A 66 8.89 14.50 12.17
C SER A 66 9.50 13.50 13.15
N LEU A 67 9.37 12.20 12.86
CA LEU A 67 10.01 11.15 13.67
C LEU A 67 11.51 11.11 13.37
N ARG A 68 12.29 11.27 14.43
CA ARG A 68 13.75 11.27 14.38
C ARG A 68 14.27 10.24 15.38
N SER A 69 15.47 9.71 15.15
CA SER A 69 16.12 8.71 16.03
C SER A 69 16.27 9.18 17.49
N SER A 70 16.47 10.48 17.69
CA SER A 70 16.56 11.11 19.02
C SER A 70 15.25 11.68 19.54
N GLY A 71 14.15 11.54 18.79
CA GLY A 71 12.86 12.12 19.10
C GLY A 71 11.96 11.22 19.96
N LYS A 72 10.80 11.75 20.31
CA LYS A 72 9.77 10.96 21.00
C LYS A 72 9.14 9.96 20.05
N THR A 73 8.91 8.73 20.53
CA THR A 73 8.19 7.69 19.79
C THR A 73 6.72 8.04 19.60
N LYS A 74 6.11 7.53 18.53
CA LYS A 74 4.67 7.61 18.31
C LYS A 74 4.08 6.20 18.23
N LYS A 75 2.78 6.10 18.49
CA LYS A 75 2.05 4.82 18.38
C LYS A 75 2.09 4.32 16.93
N CYS A 76 2.30 3.01 16.73
CA CYS A 76 2.30 2.39 15.41
C CYS A 76 0.99 2.64 14.65
N ALA A 77 -0.15 2.64 15.36
CA ALA A 77 -1.45 2.95 14.77
C ALA A 77 -1.49 4.34 14.08
N LYS A 78 -0.83 5.37 14.67
CA LYS A 78 -0.74 6.69 14.05
C LYS A 78 0.05 6.63 12.74
N ILE A 79 1.20 5.95 12.75
CA ILE A 79 2.03 5.79 11.56
C ILE A 79 1.27 5.03 10.47
N CYS A 80 0.65 3.90 10.83
CA CYS A 80 -0.12 3.07 9.89
C CYS A 80 -1.30 3.83 9.29
N GLY A 81 -2.04 4.61 10.10
CA GLY A 81 -3.13 5.44 9.63
C GLY A 81 -2.69 6.52 8.64
N ASP A 82 -1.57 7.20 8.92
CA ASP A 82 -1.02 8.21 8.00
C ASP A 82 -0.52 7.59 6.69
N VAL A 83 0.13 6.41 6.76
CA VAL A 83 0.56 5.68 5.56
C VAL A 83 -0.63 5.27 4.71
N SER A 84 -1.66 4.66 5.33
CA SER A 84 -2.84 4.18 4.60
C SER A 84 -3.66 5.33 4.03
N GLY A 85 -3.79 6.42 4.76
CA GLY A 85 -4.58 7.57 4.34
C GLY A 85 -3.94 8.40 3.24
N ASN A 86 -2.61 8.55 3.27
CA ASN A 86 -1.93 9.49 2.39
C ASN A 86 -1.12 8.82 1.26
N TYR A 87 -0.63 7.60 1.46
CA TYR A 87 0.38 7.02 0.57
C TYR A 87 0.08 5.61 0.08
N HIS A 88 -0.72 4.82 0.81
CA HIS A 88 -0.91 3.41 0.51
C HIS A 88 -2.37 2.96 0.64
N PRO A 89 -3.17 3.03 -0.45
CA PRO A 89 -4.62 2.82 -0.41
C PRO A 89 -5.06 1.36 -0.19
N HIS A 90 -4.14 0.45 0.20
CA HIS A 90 -4.42 -0.98 0.35
C HIS A 90 -4.73 -1.42 1.80
N GLY A 91 -4.96 -0.45 2.70
CA GLY A 91 -5.37 -0.71 4.09
C GLY A 91 -4.22 -0.93 5.07
N GLU A 92 -4.52 -0.78 6.36
CA GLU A 92 -3.54 -0.82 7.45
C GLU A 92 -2.95 -2.21 7.70
N ALA A 93 -3.67 -3.27 7.33
CA ALA A 93 -3.26 -4.66 7.55
C ALA A 93 -1.91 -5.03 6.88
N VAL A 94 -1.54 -4.32 5.81
CA VAL A 94 -0.27 -4.53 5.11
C VAL A 94 0.85 -3.66 5.68
N VAL A 95 0.51 -2.48 6.18
CA VAL A 95 1.48 -1.48 6.65
C VAL A 95 2.13 -1.92 7.96
N TYR A 96 1.36 -2.39 8.93
CA TYR A 96 1.89 -2.77 10.23
C TYR A 96 2.93 -3.92 10.17
N PRO A 97 2.69 -5.04 9.47
CA PRO A 97 3.71 -6.07 9.30
C PRO A 97 4.98 -5.57 8.61
N THR A 98 4.86 -4.63 7.66
CA THR A 98 6.01 -4.02 7.01
C THR A 98 6.82 -3.19 8.00
N LEU A 99 6.15 -2.35 8.80
CA LEU A 99 6.77 -1.54 9.85
C LEU A 99 7.49 -2.41 10.88
N VAL A 100 6.85 -3.50 11.34
CA VAL A 100 7.43 -4.45 12.28
C VAL A 100 8.74 -5.05 11.72
N ARG A 101 8.71 -5.54 10.48
CA ARG A 101 9.92 -6.11 9.85
C ARG A 101 11.07 -5.14 9.73
N MET A 102 10.78 -3.85 9.51
CA MET A 102 11.82 -2.81 9.43
C MET A 102 12.45 -2.48 10.79
N ALA A 103 11.83 -2.89 11.89
CA ALA A 103 12.32 -2.70 13.24
C ALA A 103 13.07 -3.93 13.80
N GLN A 104 12.93 -5.09 13.16
CA GLN A 104 13.54 -6.35 13.62
C GLN A 104 14.98 -6.48 13.15
N ASP A 105 15.92 -6.71 14.07
CA ASP A 105 17.35 -6.84 13.80
C ASP A 105 17.75 -8.14 13.10
N TRP A 106 16.90 -9.18 13.19
CA TRP A 106 17.11 -10.44 12.44
C TRP A 106 16.48 -10.40 11.03
N SER A 107 15.57 -9.45 10.78
CA SER A 107 14.92 -9.30 9.45
C SER A 107 15.73 -8.42 8.51
N LEU A 108 16.44 -7.43 9.03
CA LEU A 108 17.26 -6.51 8.26
C LEU A 108 18.66 -6.41 8.88
N ARG A 109 19.68 -6.37 8.03
CA ARG A 109 21.07 -6.15 8.48
C ARG A 109 21.23 -4.87 9.29
N TYR A 110 20.52 -3.82 8.89
CA TYR A 110 20.43 -2.55 9.60
C TYR A 110 18.95 -2.19 9.79
N PRO A 111 18.41 -2.31 11.00
CA PRO A 111 17.03 -1.88 11.28
C PRO A 111 16.85 -0.41 10.94
N LEU A 112 15.78 -0.12 10.20
CA LEU A 112 15.47 1.24 9.78
C LEU A 112 14.59 1.99 10.79
N ILE A 113 13.98 1.27 11.72
CA ILE A 113 13.07 1.78 12.73
C ILE A 113 13.57 1.34 14.10
N SER A 114 13.62 2.28 15.05
CA SER A 114 13.89 1.98 16.45
C SER A 114 12.59 1.57 17.15
N PRO A 115 12.46 0.30 17.58
CA PRO A 115 11.24 -0.19 18.20
C PRO A 115 11.13 0.23 19.67
N GLN A 116 9.89 0.44 20.13
CA GLN A 116 9.57 0.54 21.55
C GLN A 116 8.38 -0.38 21.86
N GLY A 117 8.61 -1.41 22.62
CA GLY A 117 7.62 -2.44 22.93
C GLY A 117 8.00 -3.81 22.37
N ASN A 118 7.03 -4.72 22.28
CA ASN A 118 7.24 -6.06 21.75
C ASN A 118 7.04 -6.11 20.23
N PHE A 119 8.13 -6.29 19.49
CA PHE A 119 8.16 -6.48 18.04
C PHE A 119 8.45 -7.95 17.65
N GLY A 120 8.28 -8.88 18.58
CA GLY A 120 8.55 -10.30 18.40
C GLY A 120 10.01 -10.66 18.61
N SER A 121 10.30 -11.95 18.46
CA SER A 121 11.64 -12.50 18.46
C SER A 121 11.83 -13.51 17.31
N PRO A 122 13.02 -14.05 17.08
CA PRO A 122 13.24 -15.12 16.11
C PRO A 122 12.50 -16.42 16.42
N ALA A 123 12.04 -16.61 17.67
CA ALA A 123 11.27 -17.77 18.07
C ALA A 123 9.87 -17.76 17.44
N PRO A 124 9.39 -18.86 16.81
CA PRO A 124 8.12 -18.88 16.11
C PRO A 124 6.89 -18.57 16.95
N GLU A 125 6.96 -18.85 18.24
CA GLU A 125 5.89 -18.62 19.22
C GLU A 125 5.81 -17.17 19.70
N ASP A 126 6.89 -16.41 19.60
CA ASP A 126 6.95 -15.02 20.08
C ASP A 126 6.62 -14.04 18.95
N LYS A 127 5.33 -13.79 18.81
CA LYS A 127 4.81 -12.89 17.77
C LYS A 127 4.83 -11.43 18.25
N PRO A 128 4.96 -10.46 17.33
CA PRO A 128 4.79 -9.05 17.63
C PRO A 128 3.44 -8.78 18.32
N ALA A 129 3.42 -7.84 19.23
CA ALA A 129 2.17 -7.39 19.85
C ALA A 129 1.19 -6.87 18.80
N ALA A 130 -0.11 -6.98 19.09
CA ALA A 130 -1.14 -6.37 18.25
C ALA A 130 -0.91 -4.85 18.13
N MET A 131 -1.22 -4.30 16.95
CA MET A 131 -1.08 -2.87 16.71
C MET A 131 -1.92 -2.04 17.68
N ARG A 132 -1.31 -1.05 18.31
CA ARG A 132 -1.96 -0.07 19.21
C ARG A 132 -1.55 1.35 18.86
#